data_3c5cd9a6c1aba8e929364324ed717ba7
#
_entry.id   3c5cd9a6c1aba8e929364324ed717ba7
#
_cell.length_a   1.000
_cell.length_b   1.000
_cell.length_c   1.000
_cell.angle_alpha   90.00
_cell.angle_beta   90.00
_cell.angle_gamma   90.00
#
_symmetry.space_group_name_H-M   'P 1'
#
loop_
_entity.id
_entity.type
_entity.pdbx_description
1 polymer ?
#
loop_
_entity_poly.entity_id
_entity_poly.type
_entity_poly.pdbx_seq_one_letter_code
_entity_poly.pdbx_strand_id
1 'polypeptide(L)' 'MDKKVEIYSRSNCSYCDMAMNFFDSKGIKYEVYDADDPKIFNEMLKRNPAARTVPQIFIDDDLSGGYTDLIDKYSE' A
#
# COMPACT_ATOMS: atom_id res chain seq x y z
N MET A 1 0.89 19.80 -4.03
CA MET A 1 -0.32 19.04 -4.34
C MET A 1 -0.29 17.70 -3.69
N ASP A 2 -1.41 17.29 -3.14
CA ASP A 2 -1.47 16.04 -2.42
C ASP A 2 -1.55 14.87 -3.38
N LYS A 3 -0.80 13.85 -3.09
CA LYS A 3 -0.89 12.59 -3.83
C LYS A 3 -1.94 11.72 -3.19
N LYS A 4 -2.59 10.92 -4.01
CA LYS A 4 -3.55 9.93 -3.53
C LYS A 4 -2.78 8.66 -3.21
N VAL A 5 -2.76 8.28 -1.94
CA VAL A 5 -2.06 7.08 -1.50
C VAL A 5 -3.08 6.05 -1.05
N GLU A 6 -2.98 4.86 -1.59
CA GLU A 6 -3.88 3.74 -1.26
C GLU A 6 -3.04 2.54 -0.88
N ILE A 7 -3.39 1.92 0.24
CA ILE A 7 -2.64 0.78 0.77
C ILE A 7 -3.60 -0.38 0.97
N TYR A 8 -3.35 -1.48 0.27
CA TYR A 8 -4.05 -2.74 0.54
C TYR A 8 -3.30 -3.46 1.62
N SER A 9 -3.99 -3.78 2.70
CA SER A 9 -3.40 -4.29 3.93
C SER A 9 -4.19 -5.50 4.39
N ARG A 10 -3.60 -6.28 5.31
CA ARG A 10 -4.29 -7.39 5.97
C ARG A 10 -3.97 -7.33 7.45
N SER A 11 -4.77 -8.04 8.25
CA SER A 11 -4.50 -8.14 9.68
C SER A 11 -3.17 -8.88 9.91
N ASN A 12 -2.50 -8.57 11.01
CA ASN A 12 -1.23 -9.19 11.39
C ASN A 12 -0.13 -9.06 10.35
N CYS A 13 -0.06 -7.90 9.71
CA CYS A 13 0.94 -7.63 8.68
C CYS A 13 1.88 -6.54 9.18
N SER A 14 3.08 -6.93 9.60
CA SER A 14 4.08 -5.99 10.10
C SER A 14 4.50 -4.98 9.05
N TYR A 15 4.70 -5.44 7.82
CA TYR A 15 5.11 -4.54 6.74
C TYR A 15 4.02 -3.55 6.36
N CYS A 16 2.76 -3.95 6.52
CA CYS A 16 1.64 -3.02 6.31
C CYS A 16 1.70 -1.89 7.35
N ASP A 17 1.93 -2.26 8.61
CA ASP A 17 2.05 -1.28 9.68
C ASP A 17 3.23 -0.35 9.45
N MET A 18 4.35 -0.90 8.98
CA MET A 18 5.54 -0.10 8.71
C MET A 18 5.28 0.90 7.58
N ALA A 19 4.55 0.47 6.54
CA ALA A 19 4.21 1.36 5.44
C ALA A 19 3.32 2.50 5.92
N MET A 20 2.32 2.18 6.74
CA MET A 20 1.44 3.20 7.29
C MET A 20 2.21 4.19 8.16
N ASN A 21 3.10 3.67 9.02
CA ASN A 21 3.93 4.51 9.87
C ASN A 21 4.84 5.43 9.05
N PHE A 22 5.34 4.92 7.92
CA PHE A 22 6.16 5.73 7.04
C PHE A 22 5.40 6.96 6.55
N PHE A 23 4.17 6.75 6.06
CA PHE A 23 3.37 7.87 5.58
C PHE A 23 2.96 8.80 6.72
N ASP A 24 2.64 8.24 7.90
CA ASP A 24 2.33 9.05 9.07
C ASP A 24 3.49 9.97 9.44
N SER A 25 4.71 9.45 9.40
CA SER A 25 5.89 10.23 9.76
C SER A 25 6.17 11.34 8.76
N LYS A 26 5.68 11.20 7.53
CA LYS A 26 5.85 12.20 6.48
C LYS A 26 4.69 13.19 6.43
N GLY A 27 3.65 12.97 7.24
CA GLY A 27 2.45 13.80 7.19
C GLY A 27 1.62 13.59 5.94
N ILE A 28 1.76 12.44 5.29
CA ILE A 28 1.05 12.12 4.05
C ILE A 28 -0.19 11.32 4.41
N LYS A 29 -1.34 11.77 3.92
CA LYS A 29 -2.59 11.05 4.12
C LYS A 29 -2.67 9.85 3.18
N TYR A 30 -3.33 8.80 3.64
CA TYR A 30 -3.49 7.59 2.84
C TYR A 30 -4.82 6.93 3.20
N GLU A 31 -5.29 6.05 2.30
CA GLU A 31 -6.45 5.22 2.55
C GLU A 31 -6.01 3.78 2.67
N VAL A 32 -6.62 3.06 3.60
CA VAL A 32 -6.30 1.65 3.84
C VAL A 32 -7.49 0.80 3.42
N TYR A 33 -7.23 -0.21 2.61
CA TYR A 33 -8.24 -1.16 2.18
C TYR A 33 -7.90 -2.52 2.76
N ASP A 34 -8.91 -3.16 3.35
CA ASP A 34 -8.73 -4.44 4.03
C ASP A 34 -8.81 -5.59 3.04
N ALA A 35 -7.66 -6.13 2.66
CA ALA A 35 -7.59 -7.23 1.70
C ALA A 35 -7.94 -8.58 2.31
N ASP A 36 -8.27 -8.63 3.61
CA ASP A 36 -8.91 -9.82 4.18
C ASP A 36 -10.35 -9.96 3.65
N ASP A 37 -10.95 -8.86 3.20
CA ASP A 37 -12.25 -8.90 2.54
C ASP A 37 -12.05 -9.41 1.12
N PRO A 38 -12.73 -10.50 0.73
CA PRO A 38 -12.56 -11.08 -0.61
C PRO A 38 -12.84 -10.11 -1.76
N LYS A 39 -13.79 -9.20 -1.59
CA LYS A 39 -14.08 -8.21 -2.62
C LYS A 39 -12.92 -7.25 -2.81
N ILE A 40 -12.35 -6.80 -1.70
CA ILE A 40 -11.21 -5.89 -1.72
C ILE A 40 -9.99 -6.61 -2.30
N PHE A 41 -9.78 -7.86 -1.89
CA PHE A 41 -8.68 -8.66 -2.41
C PHE A 41 -8.77 -8.83 -3.93
N ASN A 42 -9.98 -9.08 -4.43
CA ASN A 42 -10.19 -9.21 -5.88
C ASN A 42 -9.91 -7.91 -6.61
N GLU A 43 -10.27 -6.77 -6.02
CA GLU A 43 -9.96 -5.47 -6.60
C GLU A 43 -8.46 -5.24 -6.66
N MET A 44 -7.76 -5.64 -5.61
CA MET A 44 -6.30 -5.56 -5.59
C MET A 44 -5.69 -6.35 -6.75
N LEU A 45 -6.19 -7.57 -6.96
CA LEU A 45 -5.69 -8.41 -8.04
C LEU A 45 -6.01 -7.86 -9.42
N LYS A 46 -7.13 -7.15 -9.57
CA LYS A 46 -7.44 -6.48 -10.82
C LYS A 46 -6.45 -5.36 -11.12
N ARG A 47 -6.04 -4.65 -10.09
CA ARG A 47 -5.07 -3.56 -10.24
C ARG A 47 -3.65 -4.08 -10.42
N ASN A 48 -3.34 -5.22 -9.80
CA ASN A 48 -2.03 -5.85 -9.94
C ASN A 48 -2.20 -7.37 -9.92
N PRO A 49 -2.39 -7.98 -11.09
CA PRO A 49 -2.59 -9.44 -11.16
C PRO A 49 -1.42 -10.26 -10.63
N ALA A 50 -0.24 -9.67 -10.56
CA ALA A 50 0.94 -10.37 -10.05
C ALA A 50 1.08 -10.24 -8.53
N ALA A 51 0.14 -9.56 -7.87
CA ALA A 51 0.24 -9.36 -6.42
C ALA A 51 0.18 -10.69 -5.68
N ARG A 52 1.12 -10.91 -4.77
CA ARG A 52 1.17 -12.11 -3.95
C ARG A 52 1.22 -11.79 -2.48
N THR A 53 1.55 -10.58 -2.13
CA THR A 53 1.76 -10.17 -0.75
C THR A 53 1.11 -8.82 -0.50
N VAL A 54 0.99 -8.47 0.76
CA VAL A 54 0.63 -7.13 1.18
C VAL A 54 1.78 -6.57 2.02
N PRO A 55 1.94 -5.27 2.09
CA PRO A 55 1.08 -4.24 1.53
C PRO A 55 1.25 -4.11 0.01
N GLN A 56 0.16 -3.68 -0.66
CA GLN A 56 0.23 -3.25 -2.06
C GLN A 56 -0.10 -1.77 -2.04
N ILE A 57 0.84 -0.95 -2.47
CA ILE A 57 0.76 0.50 -2.31
C ILE A 57 0.63 1.14 -3.69
N PHE A 58 -0.39 1.98 -3.84
CA PHE A 58 -0.61 2.73 -5.06
C PHE A 58 -0.52 4.21 -4.75
N ILE A 59 0.21 4.94 -5.57
CA ILE A 59 0.36 6.40 -5.42
C ILE A 59 -0.08 7.02 -6.74
N ASP A 60 -1.16 7.81 -6.68
CA ASP A 60 -1.78 8.42 -7.88
C ASP A 60 -2.09 7.35 -8.93
N ASP A 61 -2.64 6.22 -8.47
CA ASP A 61 -3.05 5.06 -9.29
C ASP A 61 -1.88 4.27 -9.87
N ASP A 62 -0.64 4.65 -9.58
CA ASP A 62 0.54 3.89 -10.02
C ASP A 62 0.98 2.94 -8.92
N LEU A 63 1.28 1.71 -9.29
CA LEU A 63 1.76 0.72 -8.33
C LEU A 63 3.17 1.10 -7.85
N SER A 64 3.27 1.33 -6.56
CA SER A 64 4.58 1.53 -5.92
C SER A 64 5.20 0.22 -5.47
N GLY A 65 4.36 -0.78 -5.21
CA GLY A 65 4.82 -2.09 -4.75
C GLY A 65 4.60 -2.28 -3.26
N GLY A 66 5.48 -3.04 -2.63
CA GLY A 66 5.41 -3.29 -1.20
C GLY A 66 6.21 -2.27 -0.40
N TYR A 67 6.42 -2.59 0.88
CA TYR A 67 7.11 -1.67 1.77
C TYR A 67 8.55 -1.39 1.33
N THR A 68 9.29 -2.43 0.94
CA THR A 68 10.68 -2.25 0.54
C THR A 68 10.79 -1.41 -0.72
N ASP A 69 9.86 -1.61 -1.65
CA ASP A 69 9.82 -0.79 -2.87
C ASP A 69 9.54 0.67 -2.54
N LEU A 70 8.64 0.89 -1.58
CA LEU A 70 8.30 2.23 -1.13
C LEU A 70 9.52 2.94 -0.54
N ILE A 71 10.25 2.26 0.32
CA ILE A 71 11.42 2.83 0.97
C ILE A 71 12.51 3.14 -0.05
N ASP A 72 12.73 2.23 -1.01
CA ASP A 72 13.71 2.47 -2.07
C ASP A 72 13.38 3.71 -2.88
N LYS A 73 12.10 3.91 -3.17
CA LYS A 73 11.64 5.04 -3.96
C LYS A 73 11.87 6.38 -3.26
N TYR A 74 11.71 6.39 -1.94
CA TYR A 74 11.82 7.62 -1.15
C TYR A 74 13.14 7.74 -0.41
N SER A 75 14.02 6.78 -0.59
CA SER A 75 15.35 6.81 0.02
C SER A 75 16.30 7.55 -0.92
N GLU A 76 16.98 8.55 -0.39
CA GLU A 76 17.93 9.33 -1.18
C GLU A 76 19.34 9.13 -0.71
#